data_1b2a6873c84f1252058ab9086b5d54aa
#
_entry.id   1b2a6873c84f1252058ab9086b5d54aa
#
_cell.length_a   1.000
_cell.length_b   1.000
_cell.length_c   1.000
_cell.angle_alpha   90.00
_cell.angle_beta   90.00
_cell.angle_gamma   90.00
#
_symmetry.space_group_name_H-M   'P 1'
#
loop_
_entity.id
_entity.type
_entity.pdbx_description
1 polymer ?
#
loop_
_entity_poly.entity_id
_entity_poly.type
_entity_poly.pdbx_seq_one_letter_code
_entity_poly.pdbx_strand_id
1 'polypeptide(L)'
;MVRIRKILLVVVSALVGIFFILPLIGVGILKWAVLPPEKLTPLVVEKTNEFIEAHLECERVELTYFETYPYLGVKLTNGRLISHQAEDSIEHQEDLMIPSDSLLSFKKAIVVFNPTDYLFSGKVTIPRVIMDSIRFYGYVNEEGKANWEIYQSEMDSVDESSSSPLPKIDLQQVHITNGHFVYDDRQQDLYTAIDGFFLHIDGLLTQRGNKLDVETGSSSIVFRSPSYSLANKLALRFRGRLLLADGLRRIGLRDAELLVNNLPFTADGFMVPATEDNPSRIDMTFGLKVSDMNDLLHFIPDEYFKDRDKTLAEGRIILEGDIRGELGDSIVPTVNLCCKIEDGSYHVKGIEQGIDTLRMDVDLHLNGAYPDSSYVSLEELTLIGLNTSLTMSGEVRDIWRNPAIRAEMNGQVDFTRLAKEFLNPDTLLLEGTVMADLSTVFKVD
;
A
#
# COMPACT_ATOMS: atom_id res chain seq x y z
N MET A 1 59.55 12.21 13.47
CA MET A 1 58.13 11.79 13.43
C MET A 1 57.11 12.94 13.72
N VAL A 2 57.29 13.78 14.71
CA VAL A 2 56.33 14.85 15.07
C VAL A 2 56.13 15.90 13.97
N ARG A 3 57.17 16.31 13.23
CA ARG A 3 57.06 17.28 12.13
C ARG A 3 56.26 16.75 10.94
N ILE A 4 56.43 15.49 10.58
CA ILE A 4 55.68 14.86 9.46
C ILE A 4 54.20 14.73 9.79
N ARG A 5 53.83 14.37 11.02
CA ARG A 5 52.44 14.36 11.49
C ARG A 5 51.77 15.73 11.42
N LYS A 6 52.48 16.79 11.80
CA LYS A 6 51.94 18.16 11.72
C LYS A 6 51.72 18.61 10.26
N ILE A 7 52.68 18.29 9.37
CA ILE A 7 52.53 18.61 7.94
C ILE A 7 51.39 17.83 7.33
N LEU A 8 51.26 16.51 7.64
CA LEU A 8 50.14 15.70 7.18
C LEU A 8 48.79 16.22 7.66
N LEU A 9 48.71 16.64 8.92
CA LEU A 9 47.50 17.21 9.51
C LEU A 9 47.09 18.54 8.85
N VAL A 10 48.06 19.40 8.54
CA VAL A 10 47.82 20.66 7.82
C VAL A 10 47.38 20.38 6.38
N VAL A 11 48.01 19.46 5.68
CA VAL A 11 47.62 19.10 4.31
C VAL A 11 46.24 18.47 4.26
N VAL A 12 45.93 17.55 5.19
CA VAL A 12 44.59 16.96 5.28
C VAL A 12 43.52 18.01 5.64
N SER A 13 43.81 18.91 6.57
CA SER A 13 42.90 20.01 6.93
C SER A 13 42.67 20.97 5.76
N ALA A 14 43.72 21.29 5.00
CA ALA A 14 43.61 22.12 3.81
C ALA A 14 42.82 21.44 2.71
N LEU A 15 43.05 20.15 2.45
CA LEU A 15 42.28 19.38 1.48
C LEU A 15 40.78 19.26 1.89
N VAL A 16 40.51 18.99 3.17
CA VAL A 16 39.13 18.98 3.71
C VAL A 16 38.52 20.36 3.59
N GLY A 17 39.23 21.43 3.94
CA GLY A 17 38.77 22.80 3.79
C GLY A 17 38.45 23.15 2.33
N ILE A 18 39.31 22.82 1.39
CA ILE A 18 39.08 23.01 -0.04
C ILE A 18 37.87 22.20 -0.51
N PHE A 19 37.75 20.96 -0.12
CA PHE A 19 36.66 20.09 -0.52
C PHE A 19 35.27 20.57 -0.01
N PHE A 20 35.22 21.15 1.18
CA PHE A 20 33.97 21.67 1.74
C PHE A 20 33.72 23.15 1.46
N ILE A 21 34.75 24.00 1.48
CA ILE A 21 34.60 25.45 1.36
C ILE A 21 34.39 25.87 -0.11
N LEU A 22 35.08 25.29 -1.06
CA LEU A 22 34.94 25.65 -2.48
C LEU A 22 33.52 25.40 -3.02
N PRO A 23 32.88 24.22 -2.80
CA PRO A 23 31.49 24.01 -3.19
C PRO A 23 30.53 25.00 -2.50
N LEU A 24 30.75 25.28 -1.22
CA LEU A 24 29.94 26.26 -0.46
C LEU A 24 30.00 27.65 -1.04
N ILE A 25 31.20 28.12 -1.42
CA ILE A 25 31.37 29.44 -2.08
C ILE A 25 30.68 29.40 -3.44
N GLY A 26 30.88 28.34 -4.24
CA GLY A 26 30.24 28.16 -5.55
C GLY A 26 28.72 28.19 -5.48
N VAL A 27 28.13 27.43 -4.55
CA VAL A 27 26.68 27.43 -4.30
C VAL A 27 26.21 28.79 -3.78
N GLY A 28 26.99 29.43 -2.91
CA GLY A 28 26.70 30.81 -2.41
C GLY A 28 26.61 31.81 -3.55
N ILE A 29 27.61 31.82 -4.46
CA ILE A 29 27.61 32.68 -5.64
C ILE A 29 26.41 32.36 -6.55
N LEU A 30 26.16 31.07 -6.83
CA LEU A 30 25.05 30.65 -7.67
C LEU A 30 23.70 31.06 -7.10
N LYS A 31 23.47 30.84 -5.79
CA LYS A 31 22.22 31.17 -5.09
C LYS A 31 21.97 32.67 -4.99
N TRP A 32 23.02 33.47 -4.68
CA TRP A 32 22.83 34.87 -4.37
C TRP A 32 23.08 35.82 -5.55
N ALA A 33 23.98 35.45 -6.46
CA ALA A 33 24.39 36.35 -7.55
C ALA A 33 23.80 35.97 -8.91
N VAL A 34 23.69 34.64 -9.18
CA VAL A 34 23.30 34.15 -10.53
C VAL A 34 21.80 33.81 -10.57
N LEU A 35 21.31 33.01 -9.63
CA LEU A 35 19.92 32.52 -9.57
C LEU A 35 19.28 32.80 -8.20
N PRO A 36 19.11 34.06 -7.78
CA PRO A 36 18.36 34.36 -6.59
C PRO A 36 16.88 33.95 -6.74
N PRO A 37 16.17 33.68 -5.64
CA PRO A 37 14.78 33.16 -5.68
C PRO A 37 13.84 34.08 -6.48
N GLU A 38 14.07 35.38 -6.49
CA GLU A 38 13.27 36.37 -7.22
C GLU A 38 13.33 36.20 -8.75
N LYS A 39 14.42 35.59 -9.23
CA LYS A 39 14.58 35.25 -10.66
C LYS A 39 14.22 33.80 -10.95
N LEU A 40 14.57 32.90 -10.01
CA LEU A 40 14.37 31.45 -10.20
C LEU A 40 12.90 31.08 -10.12
N THR A 41 12.14 31.67 -9.20
CA THR A 41 10.72 31.37 -9.02
C THR A 41 9.90 31.62 -10.29
N PRO A 42 9.90 32.83 -10.89
CA PRO A 42 9.11 33.06 -12.11
C PRO A 42 9.59 32.21 -13.27
N LEU A 43 10.90 31.97 -13.40
CA LEU A 43 11.45 31.17 -14.47
C LEU A 43 10.94 29.71 -14.41
N VAL A 44 10.96 29.09 -13.24
CA VAL A 44 10.51 27.70 -13.07
C VAL A 44 9.00 27.59 -13.26
N VAL A 45 8.22 28.51 -12.69
CA VAL A 45 6.76 28.54 -12.82
C VAL A 45 6.35 28.75 -14.27
N GLU A 46 6.92 29.74 -14.95
CA GLU A 46 6.63 30.03 -16.37
C GLU A 46 6.95 28.82 -17.26
N LYS A 47 8.14 28.24 -17.10
CA LYS A 47 8.54 27.10 -17.90
C LYS A 47 7.69 25.85 -17.63
N THR A 48 7.29 25.61 -16.40
CA THR A 48 6.39 24.49 -16.10
C THR A 48 5.03 24.69 -16.75
N ASN A 49 4.47 25.89 -16.64
CA ASN A 49 3.16 26.23 -17.21
C ASN A 49 3.13 26.22 -18.76
N GLU A 50 4.30 26.29 -19.41
CA GLU A 50 4.40 26.10 -20.88
C GLU A 50 4.21 24.64 -21.32
N PHE A 51 4.46 23.67 -20.44
CA PHE A 51 4.45 22.24 -20.79
C PHE A 51 3.18 21.48 -20.34
N ILE A 52 2.35 22.08 -19.49
CA ILE A 52 1.18 21.44 -18.91
C ILE A 52 -0.08 22.28 -19.12
N GLU A 53 -1.22 21.63 -19.30
CA GLU A 53 -2.55 22.25 -19.31
C GLU A 53 -3.10 22.41 -17.88
N ALA A 54 -2.27 22.97 -17.00
CA ALA A 54 -2.58 23.29 -15.64
C ALA A 54 -1.76 24.52 -15.23
N HIS A 55 -2.12 25.14 -14.12
CA HIS A 55 -1.43 26.30 -13.62
C HIS A 55 -0.66 25.98 -12.33
N LEU A 56 0.67 26.00 -12.40
CA LEU A 56 1.54 25.89 -11.24
C LEU A 56 1.69 27.25 -10.59
N GLU A 57 1.36 27.35 -9.31
CA GLU A 57 1.70 28.45 -8.42
C GLU A 57 2.73 27.99 -7.40
N CYS A 58 3.71 28.80 -7.09
CA CYS A 58 4.71 28.50 -6.09
C CYS A 58 5.17 29.79 -5.39
N GLU A 59 5.14 29.80 -4.07
CA GLU A 59 5.57 30.96 -3.30
C GLU A 59 7.05 31.27 -3.51
N ARG A 60 7.89 30.22 -3.53
CA ARG A 60 9.34 30.38 -3.62
C ARG A 60 10.01 29.14 -4.22
N VAL A 61 10.91 29.39 -5.16
CA VAL A 61 11.86 28.40 -5.68
C VAL A 61 13.27 28.85 -5.37
N GLU A 62 14.05 28.02 -4.75
CA GLU A 62 15.43 28.33 -4.39
C GLU A 62 16.35 27.10 -4.55
N LEU A 63 17.64 27.40 -4.80
CA LEU A 63 18.66 26.38 -4.76
C LEU A 63 19.01 26.01 -3.31
N THR A 64 19.09 24.73 -3.02
CA THR A 64 19.53 24.19 -1.72
C THR A 64 20.71 23.24 -1.90
N TYR A 65 21.62 23.25 -0.92
CA TYR A 65 22.78 22.39 -0.88
C TYR A 65 22.89 21.64 0.45
N PHE A 66 22.59 22.31 1.58
CA PHE A 66 22.71 21.71 2.90
C PHE A 66 21.74 20.60 3.15
N GLU A 67 20.50 20.71 2.63
CA GLU A 67 19.48 19.67 2.74
C GLU A 67 19.73 18.49 1.76
N THR A 68 20.63 18.67 0.79
CA THR A 68 20.83 17.76 -0.34
C THR A 68 22.28 17.29 -0.53
N TYR A 69 23.16 17.69 0.37
CA TYR A 69 24.61 17.35 0.31
C TYR A 69 24.84 15.87 -0.03
N PRO A 70 25.81 15.54 -0.92
CA PRO A 70 26.73 16.43 -1.65
C PRO A 70 26.18 16.99 -2.97
N TYR A 71 24.93 16.78 -3.28
CA TYR A 71 24.27 17.21 -4.52
C TYR A 71 23.63 18.58 -4.38
N LEU A 72 23.21 19.15 -5.50
CA LEU A 72 22.47 20.41 -5.54
C LEU A 72 20.97 20.06 -5.67
N GLY A 73 20.11 20.80 -4.97
CA GLY A 73 18.67 20.65 -5.06
C GLY A 73 17.96 21.94 -5.48
N VAL A 74 16.84 21.79 -6.17
CA VAL A 74 15.84 22.82 -6.35
C VAL A 74 14.74 22.58 -5.34
N LYS A 75 14.53 23.53 -4.44
CA LYS A 75 13.51 23.50 -3.39
C LYS A 75 12.37 24.44 -3.76
N LEU A 76 11.19 23.88 -3.82
CA LEU A 76 9.93 24.59 -4.01
C LEU A 76 9.21 24.64 -2.67
N THR A 77 8.68 25.82 -2.32
CA THR A 77 7.96 26.04 -1.08
C THR A 77 6.55 26.50 -1.39
N ASN A 78 5.56 25.91 -0.72
CA ASN A 78 4.14 26.20 -0.85
C ASN A 78 3.70 26.24 -2.33
N GLY A 79 3.82 25.10 -3.00
CA GLY A 79 3.40 24.93 -4.39
C GLY A 79 1.98 24.40 -4.49
N ARG A 80 1.30 24.79 -5.58
CA ARG A 80 -0.06 24.38 -5.90
C ARG A 80 -0.20 24.23 -7.41
N LEU A 81 -0.77 23.12 -7.85
CA LEU A 81 -1.10 22.83 -9.22
C LEU A 81 -2.62 22.87 -9.39
N ILE A 82 -3.09 23.81 -10.17
CA ILE A 82 -4.51 24.05 -10.42
C ILE A 82 -4.84 23.45 -11.79
N SER A 83 -5.85 22.57 -11.84
CA SER A 83 -6.36 22.01 -13.07
C SER A 83 -7.57 22.80 -13.55
N HIS A 84 -7.63 23.13 -14.82
CA HIS A 84 -8.79 23.83 -15.42
C HIS A 84 -10.10 23.02 -15.39
N GLN A 85 -10.03 21.72 -15.14
CA GLN A 85 -11.21 20.85 -15.03
C GLN A 85 -11.79 20.80 -13.62
N ALA A 86 -11.17 21.48 -12.64
CA ALA A 86 -11.60 21.47 -11.25
C ALA A 86 -12.79 22.42 -10.95
N GLU A 87 -13.17 23.30 -11.88
CA GLU A 87 -14.26 24.26 -11.68
C GLU A 87 -15.61 23.59 -11.44
N ASP A 88 -15.86 22.40 -12.01
CA ASP A 88 -17.09 21.63 -11.83
C ASP A 88 -17.14 20.85 -10.50
N SER A 89 -16.00 20.72 -9.81
CA SER A 89 -15.87 19.90 -8.59
C SER A 89 -16.26 20.64 -7.30
N ILE A 90 -16.58 21.93 -7.37
CA ILE A 90 -16.67 22.85 -6.21
C ILE A 90 -17.89 22.61 -5.31
N GLU A 91 -18.97 22.00 -5.81
CA GLU A 91 -20.26 21.96 -5.07
C GLU A 91 -20.32 21.00 -3.87
N HIS A 92 -19.35 20.07 -3.66
CA HIS A 92 -19.47 18.99 -2.66
C HIS A 92 -18.30 18.88 -1.68
N GLN A 93 -17.51 19.94 -1.49
CA GLN A 93 -16.20 19.88 -0.80
C GLN A 93 -16.18 20.37 0.65
N GLU A 94 -17.30 20.55 1.32
CA GLU A 94 -17.34 21.10 2.69
C GLU A 94 -16.50 20.28 3.72
N ASP A 95 -16.23 18.99 3.45
CA ASP A 95 -15.48 18.10 4.34
C ASP A 95 -14.01 17.89 3.95
N LEU A 96 -13.56 18.42 2.80
CA LEU A 96 -12.19 18.18 2.32
C LEU A 96 -11.28 19.34 2.71
N MET A 97 -10.22 19.04 3.48
CA MET A 97 -9.15 19.99 3.82
C MET A 97 -8.26 20.39 2.62
N ILE A 98 -8.71 20.16 1.40
CA ILE A 98 -7.99 20.46 0.15
C ILE A 98 -8.64 21.70 -0.48
N PRO A 99 -7.85 22.69 -0.95
CA PRO A 99 -8.40 23.77 -1.74
C PRO A 99 -9.13 23.23 -2.96
N SER A 100 -10.35 23.66 -3.18
CA SER A 100 -11.31 23.11 -4.15
C SER A 100 -10.85 23.09 -5.62
N ASP A 101 -9.87 23.91 -5.95
CA ASP A 101 -9.34 24.13 -7.30
C ASP A 101 -7.97 23.46 -7.58
N SER A 102 -7.41 22.77 -6.57
CA SER A 102 -6.06 22.23 -6.66
C SER A 102 -6.05 20.72 -6.89
N LEU A 103 -5.53 20.27 -8.02
CA LEU A 103 -5.16 18.87 -8.25
C LEU A 103 -4.09 18.41 -7.26
N LEU A 104 -3.09 19.26 -7.01
CA LEU A 104 -1.96 18.96 -6.16
C LEU A 104 -1.53 20.19 -5.38
N SER A 105 -1.23 20.04 -4.10
CA SER A 105 -0.54 21.05 -3.31
C SER A 105 0.52 20.41 -2.41
N PHE A 106 1.54 21.17 -2.02
CA PHE A 106 2.60 20.72 -1.13
C PHE A 106 3.21 21.88 -0.37
N LYS A 107 3.69 21.61 0.84
CA LYS A 107 4.44 22.62 1.61
C LYS A 107 5.89 22.70 1.15
N LYS A 108 6.51 21.57 0.85
CA LYS A 108 7.90 21.50 0.41
C LYS A 108 8.07 20.39 -0.63
N ALA A 109 8.73 20.70 -1.74
CA ALA A 109 9.24 19.72 -2.68
C ALA A 109 10.71 20.03 -2.99
N ILE A 110 11.57 19.02 -2.99
CA ILE A 110 12.98 19.14 -3.34
C ILE A 110 13.31 18.11 -4.40
N VAL A 111 13.75 18.59 -5.54
CA VAL A 111 14.32 17.73 -6.60
C VAL A 111 15.83 17.91 -6.56
N VAL A 112 16.53 16.82 -6.27
CA VAL A 112 17.98 16.79 -6.18
C VAL A 112 18.55 16.38 -7.52
N PHE A 113 19.57 17.07 -8.00
CA PHE A 113 20.26 16.73 -9.23
C PHE A 113 21.78 16.73 -9.04
N ASN A 114 22.45 15.95 -9.86
CA ASN A 114 23.90 15.89 -9.87
C ASN A 114 24.46 16.82 -10.95
N PRO A 115 25.00 18.00 -10.59
CA PRO A 115 25.50 18.95 -11.56
C PRO A 115 26.74 18.43 -12.31
N THR A 116 27.51 17.52 -11.72
CA THR A 116 28.71 16.96 -12.36
C THR A 116 28.33 16.05 -13.54
N ASP A 117 27.27 15.24 -13.40
CA ASP A 117 26.81 14.40 -14.50
C ASP A 117 26.35 15.24 -15.69
N TYR A 118 25.65 16.34 -15.44
CA TYR A 118 25.26 17.29 -16.48
C TYR A 118 26.47 17.94 -17.18
N LEU A 119 27.45 18.40 -16.40
CA LEU A 119 28.62 19.10 -16.92
C LEU A 119 29.55 18.19 -17.73
N PHE A 120 29.71 16.92 -17.31
CA PHE A 120 30.65 15.99 -17.95
C PHE A 120 30.02 15.06 -18.99
N SER A 121 28.73 14.76 -18.87
CA SER A 121 28.05 13.78 -19.75
C SER A 121 26.80 14.32 -20.44
N GLY A 122 26.38 15.56 -20.15
CA GLY A 122 25.12 16.14 -20.64
C GLY A 122 23.85 15.43 -20.14
N LYS A 123 23.97 14.53 -19.14
CA LYS A 123 22.85 13.77 -18.60
C LYS A 123 22.31 14.44 -17.36
N VAL A 124 20.98 14.56 -17.28
CA VAL A 124 20.29 14.98 -16.07
C VAL A 124 20.04 13.73 -15.23
N THR A 125 20.71 13.63 -14.09
CA THR A 125 20.48 12.57 -13.10
C THR A 125 19.75 13.15 -11.91
N ILE A 126 18.61 12.57 -11.53
CA ILE A 126 17.80 12.96 -10.37
C ILE A 126 17.92 11.84 -9.32
N PRO A 127 18.93 11.93 -8.43
CA PRO A 127 19.16 10.88 -7.45
C PRO A 127 18.12 10.88 -6.33
N ARG A 128 17.49 12.01 -6.02
CA ARG A 128 16.57 12.10 -4.88
C ARG A 128 15.42 13.06 -5.13
N VAL A 129 14.22 12.64 -4.68
CA VAL A 129 13.01 13.47 -4.60
C VAL A 129 12.51 13.45 -3.16
N ILE A 130 12.26 14.61 -2.58
CA ILE A 130 11.71 14.77 -1.23
C ILE A 130 10.45 15.62 -1.33
N MET A 131 9.35 15.15 -0.77
CA MET A 131 8.09 15.90 -0.71
C MET A 131 7.52 15.85 0.70
N ASP A 132 7.05 16.98 1.19
CA ASP A 132 6.41 17.07 2.50
C ASP A 132 5.06 17.78 2.41
N SER A 133 4.10 17.23 3.16
CA SER A 133 2.73 17.71 3.24
C SER A 133 2.08 17.84 1.85
N ILE A 134 2.23 16.77 1.04
CA ILE A 134 1.58 16.66 -0.25
C ILE A 134 0.08 16.39 -0.06
N ARG A 135 -0.75 17.10 -0.82
CA ARG A 135 -2.19 16.88 -0.91
C ARG A 135 -2.57 16.72 -2.36
N PHE A 136 -3.18 15.62 -2.67
CA PHE A 136 -3.62 15.27 -4.03
C PHE A 136 -5.12 15.02 -4.02
N TYR A 137 -5.83 15.64 -4.95
CA TYR A 137 -7.25 15.43 -5.18
C TYR A 137 -7.47 15.00 -6.64
N GLY A 138 -7.65 13.70 -6.83
CA GLY A 138 -8.05 13.12 -8.10
C GLY A 138 -9.58 13.08 -8.18
N TYR A 139 -10.13 13.69 -9.20
CA TYR A 139 -11.57 13.78 -9.42
C TYR A 139 -11.91 13.31 -10.84
N VAL A 140 -12.94 12.45 -10.95
CA VAL A 140 -13.56 12.04 -12.21
C VAL A 140 -15.02 12.45 -12.16
N ASN A 141 -15.46 13.24 -13.14
CA ASN A 141 -16.85 13.67 -13.22
C ASN A 141 -17.78 12.56 -13.73
N GLU A 142 -19.10 12.80 -13.77
CA GLU A 142 -20.10 11.84 -14.24
C GLU A 142 -19.91 11.44 -15.72
N GLU A 143 -19.24 12.27 -16.52
CA GLU A 143 -18.91 12.03 -17.93
C GLU A 143 -17.62 11.22 -18.12
N GLY A 144 -16.91 10.89 -17.04
CA GLY A 144 -15.64 10.14 -17.06
C GLY A 144 -14.41 11.00 -17.32
N LYS A 145 -14.51 12.33 -17.21
CA LYS A 145 -13.40 13.26 -17.40
C LYS A 145 -12.60 13.42 -16.12
N ALA A 146 -11.28 13.27 -16.19
CA ALA A 146 -10.41 13.33 -15.02
C ALA A 146 -9.69 14.69 -14.91
N ASN A 147 -9.56 15.21 -13.67
CA ASN A 147 -8.87 16.48 -13.44
C ASN A 147 -7.33 16.41 -13.54
N TRP A 148 -6.76 15.21 -13.66
CA TRP A 148 -5.32 14.99 -13.87
C TRP A 148 -4.93 14.84 -15.35
N GLU A 149 -5.85 14.95 -16.28
CA GLU A 149 -5.57 15.00 -17.73
C GLU A 149 -5.04 16.38 -18.09
N ILE A 150 -3.81 16.67 -17.66
CA ILE A 150 -3.16 17.99 -17.80
C ILE A 150 -2.04 18.01 -18.84
N TYR A 151 -1.91 16.97 -19.66
CA TYR A 151 -0.92 16.93 -20.74
C TYR A 151 -1.52 17.43 -22.05
N GLN A 152 -0.77 18.26 -22.77
CA GLN A 152 -1.19 18.72 -24.09
C GLN A 152 -1.27 17.55 -25.07
N SER A 153 -2.42 17.39 -25.71
CA SER A 153 -2.70 16.29 -26.66
C SER A 153 -1.83 16.30 -27.94
N GLU A 154 -1.03 17.34 -28.15
CA GLU A 154 -0.13 17.44 -29.31
C GLU A 154 1.10 16.51 -29.24
N MET A 155 1.31 15.80 -28.13
CA MET A 155 2.37 14.78 -28.04
C MET A 155 2.03 13.46 -28.75
N ASP A 156 0.81 13.26 -29.25
CA ASP A 156 0.42 12.07 -30.03
C ASP A 156 0.97 12.04 -31.45
N SER A 157 1.65 13.10 -31.91
CA SER A 157 2.28 13.19 -33.23
C SER A 157 3.81 13.29 -33.21
N VAL A 158 4.45 12.74 -32.17
CA VAL A 158 5.91 12.61 -32.22
C VAL A 158 6.26 11.46 -33.15
N ASP A 159 6.67 11.82 -34.38
CA ASP A 159 7.36 10.90 -35.28
C ASP A 159 8.36 10.04 -34.51
N GLU A 160 8.26 8.72 -34.63
CA GLU A 160 9.18 7.74 -34.03
C GLU A 160 10.66 7.97 -34.40
N SER A 161 10.95 8.92 -35.28
CA SER A 161 12.29 9.28 -35.74
C SER A 161 12.97 10.42 -34.96
N SER A 162 12.27 11.14 -34.08
CA SER A 162 12.84 12.16 -33.19
C SER A 162 12.77 11.74 -31.72
N SER A 163 13.46 10.66 -31.37
CA SER A 163 13.68 10.26 -29.98
C SER A 163 14.61 11.27 -29.33
N SER A 164 14.06 12.37 -28.83
CA SER A 164 14.70 13.04 -27.70
C SER A 164 14.71 12.02 -26.55
N PRO A 165 15.88 11.51 -26.15
CA PRO A 165 15.89 10.52 -25.08
C PRO A 165 15.31 11.20 -23.84
N LEU A 166 14.19 10.68 -23.33
CA LEU A 166 13.71 11.03 -22.01
C LEU A 166 14.92 10.98 -21.07
N PRO A 167 15.13 12.01 -20.24
CA PRO A 167 16.27 12.01 -19.34
C PRO A 167 16.27 10.69 -18.57
N LYS A 168 17.41 9.98 -18.59
CA LYS A 168 17.55 8.76 -17.80
C LYS A 168 17.47 9.16 -16.35
N ILE A 169 16.33 8.90 -15.74
CA ILE A 169 16.10 9.19 -14.33
C ILE A 169 16.73 8.06 -13.54
N ASP A 170 17.93 8.27 -13.02
CA ASP A 170 18.58 7.37 -12.06
C ASP A 170 18.11 7.75 -10.65
N LEU A 171 16.86 7.40 -10.34
CA LEU A 171 16.25 7.71 -9.05
C LEU A 171 16.77 6.71 -8.01
N GLN A 172 17.36 7.22 -6.92
CA GLN A 172 17.93 6.43 -5.83
C GLN A 172 17.10 6.52 -4.56
N GLN A 173 16.47 7.66 -4.34
CA GLN A 173 15.69 7.92 -3.13
C GLN A 173 14.42 8.70 -3.45
N VAL A 174 13.30 8.23 -2.87
CA VAL A 174 12.04 8.98 -2.84
C VAL A 174 11.56 9.04 -1.39
N HIS A 175 11.39 10.25 -0.88
CA HIS A 175 10.87 10.48 0.46
C HIS A 175 9.64 11.36 0.39
N ILE A 176 8.49 10.80 0.72
CA ILE A 176 7.22 11.51 0.84
C ILE A 176 6.77 11.40 2.29
N THR A 177 6.40 12.52 2.90
CA THR A 177 5.90 12.57 4.28
C THR A 177 4.62 13.40 4.37
N ASN A 178 3.77 13.06 5.33
CA ASN A 178 2.53 13.79 5.62
C ASN A 178 1.62 13.94 4.40
N GLY A 179 1.50 12.88 3.60
CA GLY A 179 0.66 12.86 2.41
C GLY A 179 -0.84 12.75 2.75
N HIS A 180 -1.64 13.41 1.96
CA HIS A 180 -3.10 13.29 1.97
C HIS A 180 -3.57 13.13 0.52
N PHE A 181 -4.25 12.03 0.22
CA PHE A 181 -4.72 11.68 -1.11
C PHE A 181 -6.21 11.44 -1.08
N VAL A 182 -6.94 12.04 -2.00
CA VAL A 182 -8.34 11.78 -2.23
C VAL A 182 -8.55 11.40 -3.68
N TYR A 183 -9.32 10.37 -3.92
CA TYR A 183 -9.82 9.96 -5.22
C TYR A 183 -11.34 9.90 -5.16
N ASP A 184 -12.00 10.70 -5.98
CA ASP A 184 -13.45 10.84 -6.05
C ASP A 184 -13.91 10.62 -7.50
N ASP A 185 -14.42 9.44 -7.79
CA ASP A 185 -14.92 9.04 -9.11
C ASP A 185 -16.43 9.00 -9.10
N ARG A 186 -17.05 10.03 -9.68
CA ARG A 186 -18.51 10.16 -9.74
C ARG A 186 -19.14 9.26 -10.78
N GLN A 187 -18.40 8.87 -11.81
CA GLN A 187 -18.88 7.94 -12.83
C GLN A 187 -19.09 6.54 -12.27
N GLN A 188 -18.18 6.10 -11.37
CA GLN A 188 -18.24 4.77 -10.77
C GLN A 188 -18.80 4.78 -9.34
N ASP A 189 -19.15 5.94 -8.79
CA ASP A 189 -19.54 6.14 -7.38
C ASP A 189 -18.50 5.55 -6.42
N LEU A 190 -17.21 5.87 -6.69
CA LEU A 190 -16.08 5.38 -5.94
C LEU A 190 -15.38 6.53 -5.22
N TYR A 191 -15.19 6.39 -3.92
CA TYR A 191 -14.48 7.38 -3.11
C TYR A 191 -13.39 6.70 -2.26
N THR A 192 -12.18 7.28 -2.28
CA THR A 192 -11.08 6.84 -1.44
C THR A 192 -10.36 8.04 -0.85
N ALA A 193 -10.11 8.00 0.46
CA ALA A 193 -9.28 8.99 1.13
C ALA A 193 -8.17 8.30 1.93
N ILE A 194 -6.94 8.81 1.82
CA ILE A 194 -5.74 8.28 2.47
C ILE A 194 -5.08 9.41 3.23
N ASP A 195 -5.01 9.29 4.56
CA ASP A 195 -4.38 10.26 5.44
C ASP A 195 -3.06 9.76 6.02
N GLY A 196 -2.16 10.70 6.30
CA GLY A 196 -0.86 10.41 6.89
C GLY A 196 0.00 9.49 6.03
N PHE A 197 -0.15 9.57 4.72
CA PHE A 197 0.64 8.79 3.78
C PHE A 197 2.11 9.15 3.87
N PHE A 198 2.95 8.14 3.89
CA PHE A 198 4.38 8.29 3.72
C PHE A 198 4.92 7.23 2.76
N LEU A 199 6.01 7.56 2.07
CA LEU A 199 6.74 6.67 1.17
C LEU A 199 8.22 6.95 1.28
N HIS A 200 8.99 5.95 1.68
CA HIS A 200 10.44 5.96 1.67
C HIS A 200 10.91 4.84 0.74
N ILE A 201 11.62 5.20 -0.29
CA ILE A 201 12.29 4.27 -1.20
C ILE A 201 13.77 4.62 -1.19
N ASP A 202 14.60 3.65 -0.85
CA ASP A 202 16.05 3.75 -0.89
C ASP A 202 16.62 2.61 -1.72
N GLY A 203 17.47 2.93 -2.71
CA GLY A 203 18.12 1.91 -3.52
C GLY A 203 18.67 2.43 -4.83
N LEU A 204 19.13 1.53 -5.66
CA LEU A 204 19.67 1.83 -6.99
C LEU A 204 18.72 1.28 -8.05
N LEU A 205 18.16 2.16 -8.86
CA LEU A 205 17.47 1.81 -10.10
C LEU A 205 18.49 1.81 -11.24
N THR A 206 18.98 0.65 -11.62
CA THR A 206 19.91 0.49 -12.73
C THR A 206 19.32 -0.40 -13.83
N GLN A 207 19.85 -0.35 -15.04
CA GLN A 207 19.36 -1.19 -16.15
C GLN A 207 19.59 -2.70 -15.96
N ARG A 208 20.45 -3.14 -15.01
CA ARG A 208 20.86 -4.54 -14.85
C ARG A 208 20.27 -5.27 -13.65
N GLY A 209 19.51 -4.60 -12.84
CA GLY A 209 18.92 -5.14 -11.63
C GLY A 209 18.88 -4.10 -10.53
N ASN A 210 17.77 -4.09 -9.82
CA ASN A 210 17.46 -3.03 -8.87
C ASN A 210 17.03 -3.66 -7.57
N LYS A 211 17.62 -3.17 -6.50
CA LYS A 211 17.24 -3.52 -5.14
C LYS A 211 16.76 -2.25 -4.46
N LEU A 212 15.51 -2.25 -4.07
CA LEU A 212 14.88 -1.14 -3.40
C LEU A 212 14.41 -1.58 -2.01
N ASP A 213 14.85 -0.89 -0.99
CA ASP A 213 14.25 -0.97 0.33
C ASP A 213 13.07 0.02 0.35
N VAL A 214 11.87 -0.50 0.62
CA VAL A 214 10.62 0.28 0.56
C VAL A 214 9.95 0.25 1.93
N GLU A 215 9.61 1.42 2.44
CA GLU A 215 8.73 1.59 3.57
C GLU A 215 7.63 2.59 3.20
N THR A 216 6.37 2.17 3.33
CA THR A 216 5.21 3.02 3.02
C THR A 216 4.08 2.72 3.97
N GLY A 217 3.18 3.67 4.13
CA GLY A 217 1.99 3.45 4.94
C GLY A 217 1.10 4.67 5.01
N SER A 218 0.03 4.50 5.76
CA SER A 218 -0.97 5.53 6.03
C SER A 218 -1.55 5.36 7.42
N SER A 219 -1.95 6.44 8.04
CA SER A 219 -2.63 6.42 9.34
C SER A 219 -4.12 6.11 9.23
N SER A 220 -4.71 6.38 8.07
CA SER A 220 -6.13 6.15 7.81
C SER A 220 -6.39 5.97 6.33
N ILE A 221 -7.16 4.96 5.98
CA ILE A 221 -7.73 4.76 4.65
C ILE A 221 -9.24 4.63 4.83
N VAL A 222 -9.99 5.39 4.04
CA VAL A 222 -11.43 5.30 3.89
C VAL A 222 -11.73 4.91 2.46
N PHE A 223 -12.63 3.97 2.26
CA PHE A 223 -13.05 3.51 0.94
C PHE A 223 -14.57 3.36 0.91
N ARG A 224 -15.20 3.85 -0.13
CA ARG A 224 -16.64 3.70 -0.39
C ARG A 224 -16.87 3.36 -1.85
N SER A 225 -17.75 2.41 -2.08
CA SER A 225 -18.27 2.04 -3.40
C SER A 225 -19.75 1.67 -3.27
N PRO A 226 -20.51 1.51 -4.36
CA PRO A 226 -21.94 1.14 -4.30
C PRO A 226 -22.24 -0.16 -3.55
N SER A 227 -21.29 -1.11 -3.58
CA SER A 227 -21.45 -2.45 -2.99
C SER A 227 -20.72 -2.64 -1.66
N TYR A 228 -19.83 -1.73 -1.29
CA TYR A 228 -18.98 -1.89 -0.11
C TYR A 228 -18.52 -0.55 0.44
N SER A 229 -18.54 -0.41 1.76
CA SER A 229 -18.00 0.75 2.47
C SER A 229 -17.08 0.32 3.60
N LEU A 230 -15.83 0.71 3.53
CA LEU A 230 -14.87 0.62 4.62
C LEU A 230 -14.91 1.94 5.40
N ALA A 231 -15.89 2.07 6.30
CA ALA A 231 -16.06 3.26 7.13
C ALA A 231 -15.04 3.32 8.28
N ASN A 232 -14.51 2.17 8.69
CA ASN A 232 -13.52 2.08 9.75
C ASN A 232 -12.15 2.48 9.21
N LYS A 233 -11.48 3.38 9.93
CA LYS A 233 -10.14 3.84 9.60
C LYS A 233 -9.15 2.67 9.57
N LEU A 234 -8.72 2.31 8.38
CA LEU A 234 -7.72 1.28 8.16
C LEU A 234 -6.32 1.91 8.12
N ALA A 235 -5.47 1.60 9.07
CA ALA A 235 -4.07 1.99 9.05
C ALA A 235 -3.23 0.89 8.37
N LEU A 236 -2.38 1.28 7.43
CA LEU A 236 -1.47 0.37 6.74
C LEU A 236 -0.02 0.80 6.93
N ARG A 237 0.87 -0.17 7.12
CA ARG A 237 2.32 0.03 7.05
C ARG A 237 2.94 -1.17 6.34
N PHE A 238 3.61 -0.91 5.24
CA PHE A 238 4.38 -1.89 4.51
C PHE A 238 5.88 -1.59 4.65
N ARG A 239 6.65 -2.63 4.87
CA ARG A 239 8.11 -2.60 4.84
C ARG A 239 8.60 -3.84 4.13
N GLY A 240 9.52 -3.69 3.17
CA GLY A 240 10.05 -4.83 2.44
C GLY A 240 11.11 -4.43 1.43
N ARG A 241 11.72 -5.44 0.85
CA ARG A 241 12.73 -5.26 -0.19
C ARG A 241 12.18 -5.72 -1.53
N LEU A 242 12.15 -4.81 -2.49
CA LEU A 242 11.82 -5.12 -3.88
C LEU A 242 13.08 -5.43 -4.67
N LEU A 243 13.05 -6.54 -5.40
CA LEU A 243 14.09 -6.98 -6.30
C LEU A 243 13.53 -6.91 -7.73
N LEU A 244 13.97 -5.90 -8.48
CA LEU A 244 13.50 -5.68 -9.84
C LEU A 244 14.58 -6.18 -10.81
N ALA A 245 14.23 -7.12 -11.65
CA ALA A 245 15.15 -7.71 -12.62
C ALA A 245 14.62 -7.56 -14.05
N ASP A 246 15.53 -7.62 -15.01
CA ASP A 246 15.23 -7.70 -16.45
C ASP A 246 14.29 -6.60 -16.97
N GLY A 247 14.47 -5.35 -16.51
CA GLY A 247 13.64 -4.23 -16.96
C GLY A 247 12.19 -4.34 -16.48
N LEU A 248 11.98 -4.74 -15.21
CA LEU A 248 10.69 -4.96 -14.55
C LEU A 248 9.96 -6.25 -14.98
N ARG A 249 10.61 -7.13 -15.75
CA ARG A 249 10.01 -8.41 -16.12
C ARG A 249 9.90 -9.39 -14.97
N ARG A 250 10.63 -9.19 -13.88
CA ARG A 250 10.52 -9.97 -12.66
C ARG A 250 10.58 -9.06 -11.45
N ILE A 251 9.57 -9.15 -10.61
CA ILE A 251 9.42 -8.39 -9.37
C ILE A 251 9.53 -9.38 -8.22
N GLY A 252 10.63 -9.34 -7.48
CA GLY A 252 10.83 -10.11 -6.26
C GLY A 252 10.44 -9.30 -5.03
N LEU A 253 9.90 -9.97 -4.04
CA LEU A 253 9.57 -9.44 -2.72
C LEU A 253 10.33 -10.24 -1.67
N ARG A 254 11.06 -9.56 -0.79
CA ARG A 254 11.85 -10.19 0.28
C ARG A 254 11.64 -9.49 1.60
N ASP A 255 11.58 -10.29 2.66
CA ASP A 255 11.43 -9.80 4.03
C ASP A 255 10.28 -8.79 4.16
N ALA A 256 9.19 -9.01 3.41
CA ALA A 256 8.07 -8.08 3.40
C ALA A 256 7.18 -8.29 4.63
N GLU A 257 6.85 -7.20 5.25
CA GLU A 257 5.91 -7.12 6.36
C GLU A 257 4.85 -6.05 6.05
N LEU A 258 3.59 -6.43 6.13
CA LEU A 258 2.43 -5.54 6.00
C LEU A 258 1.67 -5.54 7.32
N LEU A 259 1.73 -4.44 8.04
CA LEU A 259 0.84 -4.20 9.18
C LEU A 259 -0.47 -3.63 8.64
N VAL A 260 -1.56 -4.33 8.93
CA VAL A 260 -2.93 -3.87 8.68
C VAL A 260 -3.55 -3.63 10.05
N ASN A 261 -3.71 -2.38 10.46
CA ASN A 261 -3.89 -1.99 11.84
C ASN A 261 -2.78 -2.61 12.72
N ASN A 262 -3.10 -3.60 13.55
CA ASN A 262 -2.13 -4.31 14.42
C ASN A 262 -1.75 -5.70 13.90
N LEU A 263 -2.34 -6.17 12.79
CA LEU A 263 -2.07 -7.50 12.26
C LEU A 263 -0.84 -7.51 11.33
N PRO A 264 0.23 -8.21 11.69
CA PRO A 264 1.46 -8.29 10.93
C PRO A 264 1.42 -9.46 9.93
N PHE A 265 1.14 -9.16 8.67
CA PHE A 265 1.29 -10.11 7.56
C PHE A 265 2.72 -10.10 7.03
N THR A 266 3.21 -11.26 6.66
CA THR A 266 4.52 -11.43 6.01
C THR A 266 4.35 -11.98 4.61
N ALA A 267 5.25 -11.64 3.70
CA ALA A 267 5.28 -12.20 2.36
C ALA A 267 6.70 -12.26 1.80
N ASP A 268 6.99 -13.34 1.06
CA ASP A 268 8.23 -13.55 0.31
C ASP A 268 7.92 -14.24 -1.00
N GLY A 269 8.67 -13.91 -2.06
CA GLY A 269 8.50 -14.57 -3.33
C GLY A 269 8.79 -13.68 -4.53
N PHE A 270 8.16 -13.99 -5.65
CA PHE A 270 8.27 -13.19 -6.86
C PHE A 270 7.02 -13.29 -7.75
N MET A 271 6.91 -12.30 -8.61
CA MET A 271 5.94 -12.24 -9.70
C MET A 271 6.65 -11.90 -11.01
N VAL A 272 6.25 -12.56 -12.08
CA VAL A 272 6.60 -12.21 -13.46
C VAL A 272 5.33 -11.66 -14.10
N PRO A 273 5.27 -10.37 -14.46
CA PRO A 273 4.10 -9.78 -15.12
C PRO A 273 3.77 -10.46 -16.45
N ALA A 274 2.51 -10.42 -16.85
CA ALA A 274 2.08 -10.90 -18.16
C ALA A 274 2.77 -10.14 -19.29
N THR A 275 2.94 -10.83 -20.42
CA THR A 275 3.35 -10.25 -21.70
C THR A 275 2.28 -10.59 -22.74
N GLU A 276 2.39 -10.07 -23.96
CA GLU A 276 1.46 -10.41 -25.04
C GLU A 276 1.38 -11.93 -25.29
N ASP A 277 2.49 -12.65 -25.08
CA ASP A 277 2.61 -14.07 -25.38
C ASP A 277 2.48 -15.00 -24.16
N ASN A 278 2.57 -14.48 -22.94
CA ASN A 278 2.63 -15.32 -21.74
C ASN A 278 1.80 -14.71 -20.59
N PRO A 279 1.06 -15.55 -19.83
CA PRO A 279 0.36 -15.13 -18.63
C PRO A 279 1.35 -14.69 -17.54
N SER A 280 0.84 -13.98 -16.53
CA SER A 280 1.62 -13.68 -15.32
C SER A 280 2.00 -14.99 -14.62
N ARG A 281 3.16 -15.00 -13.97
CA ARG A 281 3.57 -16.11 -13.11
C ARG A 281 3.85 -15.60 -11.70
N ILE A 282 3.32 -16.30 -10.71
CA ILE A 282 3.48 -15.98 -9.30
C ILE A 282 4.07 -17.17 -8.54
N ASP A 283 4.95 -16.90 -7.59
CA ASP A 283 5.48 -17.86 -6.63
C ASP A 283 5.75 -17.08 -5.33
N MET A 284 4.79 -17.11 -4.41
CA MET A 284 4.82 -16.36 -3.18
C MET A 284 4.38 -17.20 -2.00
N THR A 285 5.03 -17.01 -0.87
CA THR A 285 4.58 -17.45 0.44
C THR A 285 4.12 -16.25 1.25
N PHE A 286 3.09 -16.43 2.06
CA PHE A 286 2.57 -15.39 2.93
C PHE A 286 2.11 -15.98 4.26
N GLY A 287 2.01 -15.14 5.27
CA GLY A 287 1.54 -15.57 6.57
C GLY A 287 1.19 -14.41 7.47
N LEU A 288 0.44 -14.72 8.53
CA LEU A 288 0.18 -13.83 9.65
C LEU A 288 1.06 -14.30 10.80
N LYS A 289 1.94 -13.43 11.30
CA LYS A 289 2.64 -13.71 12.56
C LYS A 289 1.60 -13.88 13.65
N VAL A 290 1.84 -14.82 14.55
CA VAL A 290 0.96 -15.11 15.67
C VAL A 290 0.44 -13.82 16.30
N SER A 291 -0.85 -13.58 16.15
CA SER A 291 -1.53 -12.36 16.60
C SER A 291 -2.58 -12.71 17.63
N ASP A 292 -2.86 -11.78 18.51
CA ASP A 292 -3.96 -11.89 19.43
C ASP A 292 -5.29 -11.88 18.66
N MET A 293 -6.20 -12.75 19.03
CA MET A 293 -7.54 -12.84 18.42
C MET A 293 -8.32 -11.52 18.54
N ASN A 294 -8.04 -10.74 19.58
CA ASN A 294 -8.62 -9.41 19.77
C ASN A 294 -8.30 -8.45 18.61
N ASP A 295 -7.12 -8.56 18.03
CA ASP A 295 -6.71 -7.72 16.89
C ASP A 295 -7.57 -8.00 15.63
N LEU A 296 -8.06 -9.23 15.43
CA LEU A 296 -8.97 -9.57 14.33
C LEU A 296 -10.34 -8.93 14.46
N LEU A 297 -10.84 -8.72 15.66
CA LEU A 297 -12.17 -8.14 15.87
C LEU A 297 -12.28 -6.74 15.26
N HIS A 298 -11.15 -6.01 15.16
CA HIS A 298 -11.11 -4.69 14.56
C HIS A 298 -11.34 -4.68 13.03
N PHE A 299 -11.28 -5.84 12.37
CA PHE A 299 -11.57 -5.97 10.94
C PHE A 299 -13.03 -6.27 10.62
N ILE A 300 -13.79 -6.73 11.60
CA ILE A 300 -15.21 -7.00 11.41
C ILE A 300 -15.95 -5.65 11.44
N PRO A 301 -16.74 -5.30 10.42
CA PRO A 301 -17.51 -4.06 10.43
C PRO A 301 -18.47 -4.00 11.63
N ASP A 302 -18.68 -2.78 12.18
CA ASP A 302 -19.51 -2.56 13.37
C ASP A 302 -20.98 -3.00 13.17
N GLU A 303 -21.44 -2.99 11.93
CA GLU A 303 -22.78 -3.44 11.56
C GLU A 303 -23.02 -4.94 11.80
N TYR A 304 -21.95 -5.75 11.78
CA TYR A 304 -22.01 -7.21 12.04
C TYR A 304 -21.62 -7.58 13.47
N PHE A 305 -20.96 -6.67 14.20
CA PHE A 305 -20.39 -6.98 15.49
C PHE A 305 -20.84 -6.01 16.59
N LYS A 306 -21.66 -6.53 17.51
CA LYS A 306 -22.22 -5.75 18.59
C LYS A 306 -21.22 -5.59 19.74
N ASP A 307 -21.17 -4.40 20.35
CA ASP A 307 -20.40 -4.14 21.59
C ASP A 307 -18.89 -4.47 21.52
N ARG A 308 -18.25 -4.23 20.36
CA ARG A 308 -16.80 -4.48 20.14
C ARG A 308 -15.93 -3.93 21.26
N ASP A 309 -16.17 -2.70 21.71
CA ASP A 309 -15.37 -2.07 22.78
C ASP A 309 -15.49 -2.74 24.15
N LYS A 310 -16.50 -3.59 24.32
CA LYS A 310 -16.71 -4.37 25.54
C LYS A 310 -16.22 -5.80 25.42
N THR A 311 -15.75 -6.19 24.27
CA THR A 311 -15.33 -7.54 23.96
C THR A 311 -13.88 -7.77 24.36
N LEU A 312 -13.61 -8.92 24.92
CA LEU A 312 -12.29 -9.48 25.16
C LEU A 312 -12.20 -10.82 24.43
N ALA A 313 -11.37 -10.87 23.41
CA ALA A 313 -11.05 -12.09 22.70
C ALA A 313 -9.59 -12.44 22.93
N GLU A 314 -9.33 -13.62 23.41
CA GLU A 314 -7.98 -14.15 23.64
C GLU A 314 -7.76 -15.35 22.74
N GLY A 315 -6.51 -15.65 22.45
CA GLY A 315 -6.14 -16.79 21.61
C GLY A 315 -5.14 -16.41 20.53
N ARG A 316 -4.57 -17.42 19.94
CA ARG A 316 -3.52 -17.30 18.92
C ARG A 316 -4.06 -17.69 17.55
N ILE A 317 -3.82 -16.83 16.57
CA ILE A 317 -4.19 -17.08 15.20
C ILE A 317 -2.93 -17.28 14.37
N ILE A 318 -2.94 -18.31 13.56
CA ILE A 318 -1.89 -18.67 12.62
C ILE A 318 -2.54 -18.73 11.24
N LEU A 319 -2.01 -17.95 10.30
CA LEU A 319 -2.38 -18.01 8.90
C LEU A 319 -1.10 -18.15 8.09
N GLU A 320 -0.99 -19.23 7.34
CA GLU A 320 0.15 -19.48 6.47
C GLU A 320 -0.34 -19.99 5.12
N GLY A 321 0.32 -19.56 4.05
CA GLY A 321 -0.07 -19.99 2.72
C GLY A 321 0.97 -19.74 1.67
N ASP A 322 0.70 -20.30 0.50
CA ASP A 322 1.46 -20.04 -0.71
C ASP A 322 0.56 -19.95 -1.95
N ILE A 323 1.02 -19.20 -2.93
CA ILE A 323 0.39 -19.06 -4.24
C ILE A 323 1.46 -19.36 -5.28
N ARG A 324 1.23 -20.36 -6.14
CA ARG A 324 2.19 -20.80 -7.17
C ARG A 324 1.51 -21.12 -8.48
N GLY A 325 2.07 -20.63 -9.57
CA GLY A 325 1.63 -20.97 -10.91
C GLY A 325 1.43 -19.77 -11.82
N GLU A 326 0.68 -19.97 -12.87
CA GLU A 326 0.30 -18.94 -13.83
C GLU A 326 -1.03 -18.29 -13.41
N LEU A 327 -1.14 -16.98 -13.70
CA LEU A 327 -2.32 -16.16 -13.40
C LEU A 327 -2.71 -15.40 -14.66
N GLY A 328 -3.96 -15.54 -15.09
CA GLY A 328 -4.55 -14.89 -16.25
C GLY A 328 -6.07 -14.97 -16.21
N ASP A 329 -6.76 -14.45 -17.24
CA ASP A 329 -8.22 -14.33 -17.27
C ASP A 329 -8.96 -15.66 -17.04
N SER A 330 -8.36 -16.78 -17.47
CA SER A 330 -8.92 -18.13 -17.31
C SER A 330 -7.94 -19.11 -16.64
N ILE A 331 -6.82 -18.62 -16.13
CA ILE A 331 -5.77 -19.43 -15.51
C ILE A 331 -5.65 -19.00 -14.05
N VAL A 332 -5.90 -19.93 -13.15
CA VAL A 332 -5.82 -19.72 -11.71
C VAL A 332 -4.60 -20.47 -11.17
N PRO A 333 -3.73 -19.84 -10.37
CA PRO A 333 -2.61 -20.54 -9.74
C PRO A 333 -3.10 -21.53 -8.69
N THR A 334 -2.18 -22.38 -8.23
CA THR A 334 -2.41 -23.20 -7.04
C THR A 334 -2.27 -22.32 -5.80
N VAL A 335 -3.23 -22.41 -4.89
CA VAL A 335 -3.24 -21.72 -3.60
C VAL A 335 -3.37 -22.74 -2.49
N ASN A 336 -2.44 -22.70 -1.54
CA ASN A 336 -2.54 -23.42 -0.27
C ASN A 336 -2.71 -22.42 0.85
N LEU A 337 -3.60 -22.67 1.78
CA LEU A 337 -3.83 -21.85 2.95
C LEU A 337 -4.13 -22.74 4.15
N CYS A 338 -3.41 -22.52 5.25
CA CYS A 338 -3.68 -23.10 6.55
C CYS A 338 -4.09 -21.99 7.51
N CYS A 339 -5.20 -22.16 8.21
CA CYS A 339 -5.70 -21.22 9.21
C CYS A 339 -6.01 -21.96 10.52
N LYS A 340 -5.35 -21.56 11.63
CA LYS A 340 -5.54 -22.16 12.94
C LYS A 340 -5.90 -21.10 13.98
N ILE A 341 -6.81 -21.48 14.88
CA ILE A 341 -7.07 -20.77 16.13
C ILE A 341 -6.74 -21.70 17.28
N GLU A 342 -5.80 -21.29 18.12
CA GLU A 342 -5.35 -22.04 19.30
C GLU A 342 -5.68 -21.25 20.56
N ASP A 343 -6.16 -21.95 21.58
CA ASP A 343 -6.49 -21.40 22.89
C ASP A 343 -7.44 -20.18 22.82
N GLY A 344 -8.38 -20.22 21.85
CA GLY A 344 -9.34 -19.14 21.65
C GLY A 344 -10.38 -19.06 22.75
N SER A 345 -10.68 -17.85 23.20
CA SER A 345 -11.81 -17.54 24.08
C SER A 345 -12.43 -16.20 23.70
N TYR A 346 -13.69 -15.99 24.08
CA TYR A 346 -14.42 -14.77 23.78
C TYR A 346 -15.39 -14.42 24.91
N HIS A 347 -15.25 -13.24 25.47
CA HIS A 347 -16.07 -12.75 26.56
C HIS A 347 -16.50 -11.30 26.32
N VAL A 348 -17.73 -10.97 26.70
CA VAL A 348 -18.21 -9.60 26.70
C VAL A 348 -18.19 -9.07 28.12
N LYS A 349 -17.58 -7.92 28.35
CA LYS A 349 -17.45 -7.28 29.66
C LYS A 349 -18.82 -6.97 30.24
N GLY A 350 -19.11 -7.52 31.43
CA GLY A 350 -20.41 -7.39 32.11
C GLY A 350 -21.39 -8.53 31.83
N ILE A 351 -20.98 -9.53 31.04
CA ILE A 351 -21.74 -10.76 30.80
C ILE A 351 -20.93 -11.91 31.43
N GLU A 352 -21.58 -12.71 32.31
CA GLU A 352 -20.91 -13.81 33.01
C GLU A 352 -20.58 -15.00 32.10
N GLN A 353 -21.26 -15.12 30.95
CA GLN A 353 -21.10 -16.25 30.02
C GLN A 353 -20.48 -15.80 28.72
N GLY A 354 -19.48 -16.52 28.27
CA GLY A 354 -18.78 -16.31 27.01
C GLY A 354 -18.50 -17.63 26.30
N ILE A 355 -17.65 -17.59 25.32
CA ILE A 355 -17.03 -18.77 24.74
C ILE A 355 -15.73 -19.01 25.48
N ASP A 356 -15.68 -20.13 26.20
CA ASP A 356 -14.52 -20.52 27.03
C ASP A 356 -13.45 -21.23 26.21
N THR A 357 -13.85 -21.90 25.13
CA THR A 357 -12.92 -22.61 24.23
C THR A 357 -13.35 -22.44 22.78
N LEU A 358 -12.43 -21.92 21.98
CA LEU A 358 -12.52 -21.90 20.54
C LEU A 358 -11.22 -22.46 19.96
N ARG A 359 -11.32 -23.57 19.22
CA ARG A 359 -10.22 -24.11 18.41
C ARG A 359 -10.70 -24.29 17.00
N MET A 360 -9.86 -24.01 16.04
CA MET A 360 -10.15 -24.19 14.63
C MET A 360 -8.85 -24.55 13.90
N ASP A 361 -8.94 -25.53 13.02
CA ASP A 361 -7.87 -25.92 12.08
C ASP A 361 -8.49 -26.16 10.72
N VAL A 362 -8.17 -25.29 9.75
CA VAL A 362 -8.71 -25.32 8.38
C VAL A 362 -7.57 -25.28 7.39
N ASP A 363 -7.59 -26.25 6.47
CA ASP A 363 -6.71 -26.28 5.30
C ASP A 363 -7.52 -26.09 4.01
N LEU A 364 -7.04 -25.19 3.16
CA LEU A 364 -7.57 -24.93 1.82
C LEU A 364 -6.51 -25.30 0.78
N HIS A 365 -6.88 -26.08 -0.20
CA HIS A 365 -6.10 -26.33 -1.41
C HIS A 365 -6.94 -26.02 -2.64
N LEU A 366 -6.55 -25.00 -3.39
CA LEU A 366 -7.11 -24.65 -4.68
C LEU A 366 -6.11 -24.99 -5.77
N ASN A 367 -6.53 -25.75 -6.77
CA ASN A 367 -5.70 -26.10 -7.91
C ASN A 367 -6.35 -25.64 -9.20
N GLY A 368 -5.82 -24.56 -9.77
CA GLY A 368 -6.38 -23.99 -10.98
C GLY A 368 -6.20 -24.87 -12.24
N ALA A 369 -5.13 -25.65 -12.28
CA ALA A 369 -4.88 -26.59 -13.39
C ALA A 369 -5.79 -27.83 -13.32
N TYR A 370 -6.11 -28.27 -12.10
CA TYR A 370 -6.96 -29.45 -11.83
C TYR A 370 -8.01 -29.07 -10.77
N PRO A 371 -9.08 -28.31 -11.14
CA PRO A 371 -10.06 -27.78 -10.20
C PRO A 371 -10.76 -28.85 -9.34
N ASP A 372 -10.94 -30.06 -9.88
CA ASP A 372 -11.49 -31.25 -9.21
C ASP A 372 -10.61 -31.77 -8.07
N SER A 373 -9.32 -31.43 -8.04
CA SER A 373 -8.42 -31.73 -6.92
C SER A 373 -8.49 -30.73 -5.77
N SER A 374 -9.24 -29.63 -5.94
CA SER A 374 -9.39 -28.61 -4.90
C SER A 374 -10.24 -29.10 -3.74
N TYR A 375 -9.82 -28.75 -2.52
CA TYR A 375 -10.56 -29.12 -1.31
C TYR A 375 -10.44 -28.03 -0.22
N VAL A 376 -11.40 -28.07 0.69
CA VAL A 376 -11.34 -27.44 2.01
C VAL A 376 -11.47 -28.53 3.04
N SER A 377 -10.54 -28.61 3.99
CA SER A 377 -10.59 -29.53 5.12
C SER A 377 -10.72 -28.73 6.41
N LEU A 378 -11.70 -29.04 7.21
CA LEU A 378 -11.85 -28.64 8.59
C LEU A 378 -11.39 -29.81 9.47
N GLU A 379 -10.13 -29.78 9.90
CA GLU A 379 -9.55 -30.83 10.73
C GLU A 379 -10.17 -30.82 12.14
N GLU A 380 -10.38 -29.63 12.69
CA GLU A 380 -11.01 -29.44 13.99
C GLU A 380 -11.76 -28.11 14.03
N LEU A 381 -12.98 -28.13 14.55
CA LEU A 381 -13.66 -27.00 15.15
C LEU A 381 -14.18 -27.45 16.51
N THR A 382 -13.70 -26.80 17.58
CA THR A 382 -14.21 -27.00 18.95
C THR A 382 -14.71 -25.66 19.47
N LEU A 383 -15.97 -25.62 19.90
CA LEU A 383 -16.60 -24.43 20.47
C LEU A 383 -17.36 -24.82 21.75
N ILE A 384 -16.93 -24.26 22.88
CA ILE A 384 -17.55 -24.48 24.20
C ILE A 384 -17.86 -23.13 24.85
N GLY A 385 -19.08 -22.92 25.26
CA GLY A 385 -19.56 -21.70 25.94
C GLY A 385 -20.95 -21.31 25.46
N LEU A 386 -21.61 -20.39 26.13
CA LEU A 386 -22.97 -19.90 25.79
C LEU A 386 -24.00 -21.02 25.55
N ASN A 387 -24.02 -22.03 26.43
CA ASN A 387 -24.83 -23.25 26.30
C ASN A 387 -24.56 -24.07 25.01
N THR A 388 -23.44 -23.82 24.38
CA THR A 388 -22.98 -24.53 23.19
C THR A 388 -21.81 -25.45 23.58
N SER A 389 -21.82 -26.66 23.08
CA SER A 389 -20.69 -27.59 23.12
C SER A 389 -20.67 -28.32 21.79
N LEU A 390 -19.82 -27.89 20.88
CA LEU A 390 -19.76 -28.37 19.52
C LEU A 390 -18.34 -28.82 19.19
N THR A 391 -18.23 -30.02 18.60
CA THR A 391 -17.05 -30.47 17.88
C THR A 391 -17.46 -30.81 16.44
N MET A 392 -16.68 -30.34 15.50
CA MET A 392 -16.94 -30.59 14.08
C MET A 392 -15.63 -30.81 13.33
N SER A 393 -15.65 -31.72 12.38
CA SER A 393 -14.62 -31.91 11.37
C SER A 393 -15.28 -32.23 10.02
N GLY A 394 -14.55 -32.04 8.94
CA GLY A 394 -15.11 -32.33 7.63
C GLY A 394 -14.22 -31.92 6.47
N GLU A 395 -14.61 -32.35 5.31
CA GLU A 395 -13.87 -32.07 4.08
C GLU A 395 -14.87 -31.88 2.91
N VAL A 396 -14.60 -30.87 2.10
CA VAL A 396 -15.29 -30.63 0.83
C VAL A 396 -14.28 -30.76 -0.28
N ARG A 397 -14.45 -31.75 -1.17
CA ARG A 397 -13.63 -31.96 -2.37
C ARG A 397 -14.38 -31.58 -3.63
N ASP A 398 -13.67 -31.28 -4.70
CA ASP A 398 -14.20 -30.84 -6.00
C ASP A 398 -15.17 -29.64 -5.85
N ILE A 399 -14.69 -28.60 -5.17
CA ILE A 399 -15.47 -27.42 -4.74
C ILE A 399 -16.22 -26.76 -5.91
N TRP A 400 -15.66 -26.86 -7.12
CA TRP A 400 -16.09 -26.07 -8.27
C TRP A 400 -17.12 -26.77 -9.17
N ARG A 401 -17.16 -28.11 -9.16
CA ARG A 401 -17.97 -28.86 -10.10
C ARG A 401 -18.99 -29.79 -9.44
N ASN A 402 -18.49 -30.77 -8.70
CA ASN A 402 -19.33 -31.80 -8.07
C ASN A 402 -18.90 -31.99 -6.62
N PRO A 403 -19.28 -31.03 -5.72
CA PRO A 403 -18.81 -31.05 -4.35
C PRO A 403 -19.15 -32.38 -3.63
N ALA A 404 -18.11 -33.06 -3.18
CA ALA A 404 -18.23 -34.21 -2.30
C ALA A 404 -17.95 -33.79 -0.88
N ILE A 405 -18.93 -33.89 0.00
CA ILE A 405 -18.89 -33.40 1.36
C ILE A 405 -18.84 -34.58 2.31
N ARG A 406 -17.85 -34.57 3.22
CA ARG A 406 -17.81 -35.41 4.41
C ARG A 406 -17.87 -34.50 5.61
N ALA A 407 -18.75 -34.74 6.55
CA ALA A 407 -18.86 -33.98 7.76
C ALA A 407 -19.17 -34.85 8.95
N GLU A 408 -18.51 -34.61 10.05
CA GLU A 408 -18.78 -35.19 11.35
C GLU A 408 -19.06 -34.05 12.33
N MET A 409 -20.13 -34.13 13.07
CA MET A 409 -20.55 -33.12 14.01
C MET A 409 -21.15 -33.78 15.26
N ASN A 410 -20.64 -33.41 16.41
CA ASN A 410 -21.14 -33.88 17.68
C ASN A 410 -21.36 -32.71 18.64
N GLY A 411 -22.49 -32.64 19.29
CA GLY A 411 -22.76 -31.65 20.31
C GLY A 411 -24.10 -30.92 20.17
N GLN A 412 -24.17 -29.78 20.83
CA GLN A 412 -25.32 -28.87 20.77
C GLN A 412 -24.89 -27.43 20.51
N VAL A 413 -25.72 -26.72 19.78
CA VAL A 413 -25.55 -25.28 19.49
C VAL A 413 -26.81 -24.54 19.92
N ASP A 414 -26.67 -23.57 20.81
CA ASP A 414 -27.73 -22.62 21.17
C ASP A 414 -27.61 -21.37 20.29
N PHE A 415 -28.27 -21.39 19.12
CA PHE A 415 -28.24 -20.26 18.18
C PHE A 415 -28.86 -19.00 18.77
N THR A 416 -29.84 -19.11 19.65
CA THR A 416 -30.47 -17.94 20.29
C THR A 416 -29.46 -17.17 21.12
N ARG A 417 -28.61 -17.86 21.89
CA ARG A 417 -27.60 -17.23 22.71
C ARG A 417 -26.41 -16.72 21.87
N LEU A 418 -25.93 -17.53 20.96
CA LEU A 418 -24.84 -17.11 20.06
C LEU A 418 -25.25 -15.85 19.25
N ALA A 419 -26.43 -15.88 18.62
CA ALA A 419 -26.89 -14.73 17.85
C ALA A 419 -27.07 -13.47 18.71
N LYS A 420 -27.62 -13.61 19.90
CA LYS A 420 -27.81 -12.47 20.82
C LYS A 420 -26.49 -11.79 21.21
N GLU A 421 -25.41 -12.55 21.36
CA GLU A 421 -24.11 -12.02 21.82
C GLU A 421 -23.24 -11.53 20.65
N PHE A 422 -23.31 -12.19 19.50
CA PHE A 422 -22.42 -11.92 18.35
C PHE A 422 -23.06 -11.11 17.24
N LEU A 423 -24.35 -11.29 16.98
CA LEU A 423 -24.99 -10.75 15.78
C LEU A 423 -25.84 -9.51 16.08
N ASN A 424 -25.87 -8.60 15.14
CA ASN A 424 -26.85 -7.51 15.20
C ASN A 424 -28.22 -8.09 14.77
N PRO A 425 -29.23 -8.06 15.67
CA PRO A 425 -30.56 -8.62 15.37
C PRO A 425 -31.26 -7.96 14.18
N ASP A 426 -30.87 -6.73 13.83
CA ASP A 426 -31.41 -6.03 12.66
C ASP A 426 -30.85 -6.59 11.34
N THR A 427 -29.70 -7.30 11.39
CA THR A 427 -29.05 -7.86 10.21
C THR A 427 -29.37 -9.33 10.04
N LEU A 428 -29.32 -10.12 11.13
CA LEU A 428 -29.55 -11.56 11.12
C LEU A 428 -30.19 -12.03 12.42
N LEU A 429 -31.37 -12.65 12.33
CA LEU A 429 -32.05 -13.28 13.44
C LEU A 429 -31.91 -14.81 13.36
N LEU A 430 -31.23 -15.40 14.37
CA LEU A 430 -31.11 -16.85 14.53
C LEU A 430 -31.66 -17.24 15.89
N GLU A 431 -32.60 -18.19 15.90
CA GLU A 431 -33.23 -18.70 17.13
C GLU A 431 -33.32 -20.22 17.13
N GLY A 432 -33.19 -20.81 18.30
CA GLY A 432 -33.35 -22.23 18.52
C GLY A 432 -32.09 -22.93 19.01
N THR A 433 -32.25 -24.18 19.39
CA THR A 433 -31.15 -25.08 19.80
C THR A 433 -31.12 -26.28 18.87
N VAL A 434 -29.97 -26.59 18.32
CA VAL A 434 -29.74 -27.79 17.52
C VAL A 434 -28.84 -28.73 18.31
N MET A 435 -29.27 -29.98 18.43
CA MET A 435 -28.44 -31.09 18.93
C MET A 435 -28.15 -32.00 17.74
N ALA A 436 -26.89 -32.34 17.56
CA ALA A 436 -26.47 -33.23 16.49
C ALA A 436 -25.43 -34.24 16.97
N ASP A 437 -25.62 -35.43 16.50
CA ASP A 437 -24.60 -36.49 16.46
C ASP A 437 -24.70 -37.06 15.03
N LEU A 438 -23.91 -36.46 14.16
CA LEU A 438 -24.04 -36.62 12.72
C LEU A 438 -22.69 -37.04 12.12
N SER A 439 -22.71 -38.12 11.35
CA SER A 439 -21.63 -38.44 10.40
C SER A 439 -22.26 -38.65 9.02
N THR A 440 -21.85 -37.83 8.06
CA THR A 440 -22.46 -37.86 6.74
C THR A 440 -21.44 -37.80 5.62
N VAL A 441 -21.75 -38.43 4.50
CA VAL A 441 -21.01 -38.32 3.24
C VAL A 441 -22.03 -38.19 2.13
N PHE A 442 -21.99 -37.12 1.37
CA PHE A 442 -22.86 -36.91 0.23
C PHE A 442 -22.17 -36.13 -0.89
N LYS A 443 -22.71 -36.28 -2.09
CA LYS A 443 -22.31 -35.46 -3.25
C LYS A 443 -23.46 -34.56 -3.63
N VAL A 444 -23.14 -33.39 -4.07
CA VAL A 444 -24.11 -32.43 -4.65
C VAL A 444 -24.02 -32.61 -6.16
N ASP A 445 -25.12 -33.09 -6.77
CA ASP A 445 -25.25 -33.32 -8.22
C ASP A 445 -25.67 -32.04 -8.94
#